data_0301a16274f8e386e2c934449156c5b0
#
_entry.id   0301a16274f8e386e2c934449156c5b0
#
_cell.length_a   1.000
_cell.length_b   1.000
_cell.length_c   1.000
_cell.angle_alpha   90.00
_cell.angle_beta   90.00
_cell.angle_gamma   90.00
#
_symmetry.space_group_name_H-M   'P 1'
#
loop_
_entity.id
_entity.type
_entity.pdbx_description
1 polymer ?
#
loop_
_entity_poly.entity_id
_entity_poly.type
_entity_poly.pdbx_seq_one_letter_code
_entity_poly.pdbx_strand_id
1 'polypeptide(L)'
;MPHTSILNPQSSIRILGIDPGLRITGFGVIDKQGQQLSYVASGCIKTADGELPERLKIILDSLGEVIAQHRPQQAAVEKVFVNVNPQSTLLLGQARGAAVCAAVSANLPVAEYTALQVKQAVVGNGHARKEQVQEMVQRLLSLSGIPSPDAADALACAICHAHGGMGMGALETKGFRVRHGRLV
;
A
#
# COMPACT_ATOMS: atom_id res chain seq x y z
N MET A 1 43.81 4.30 19.82
CA MET A 1 43.10 3.49 18.82
C MET A 1 41.66 4.01 18.75
N PRO A 2 41.21 4.75 17.74
CA PRO A 2 39.83 5.16 17.64
C PRO A 2 38.97 3.96 17.18
N HIS A 3 37.98 3.61 17.98
CA HIS A 3 36.96 2.66 17.59
C HIS A 3 36.12 3.27 16.46
N THR A 4 36.39 2.84 15.24
CA THR A 4 35.54 3.10 14.09
C THR A 4 34.25 2.28 14.33
N SER A 5 33.18 2.94 14.77
CA SER A 5 31.85 2.34 14.82
C SER A 5 31.46 2.04 13.39
N ILE A 6 31.49 0.77 13.03
CA ILE A 6 30.93 0.27 11.77
C ILE A 6 29.43 0.57 11.85
N LEU A 7 28.99 1.63 11.18
CA LEU A 7 27.58 1.88 10.91
C LEU A 7 27.07 0.67 10.15
N ASN A 8 26.29 -0.15 10.84
CA ASN A 8 25.56 -1.25 10.22
C ASN A 8 24.73 -0.66 9.08
N PRO A 9 24.91 -1.05 7.80
CA PRO A 9 24.11 -0.51 6.73
C PRO A 9 22.66 -0.87 7.04
N GLN A 10 21.81 0.15 7.29
CA GLN A 10 20.39 -0.05 7.57
C GLN A 10 19.84 -0.87 6.42
N SER A 11 19.34 -2.07 6.73
CA SER A 11 18.76 -2.98 5.74
C SER A 11 17.61 -2.27 5.03
N SER A 12 17.67 -2.19 3.72
CA SER A 12 16.57 -1.69 2.91
C SER A 12 15.41 -2.68 2.98
N ILE A 13 14.20 -2.16 3.16
CA ILE A 13 12.96 -2.95 3.14
C ILE A 13 12.17 -2.55 1.91
N ARG A 14 11.82 -3.54 1.06
CA ARG A 14 10.97 -3.33 -0.10
C ARG A 14 9.50 -3.57 0.25
N ILE A 15 8.66 -2.60 -0.08
CA ILE A 15 7.24 -2.57 0.28
C ILE A 15 6.42 -2.51 -1.00
N LEU A 16 5.43 -3.39 -1.10
CA LEU A 16 4.40 -3.38 -2.13
C LEU A 16 3.14 -2.72 -1.58
N GLY A 17 2.71 -1.61 -2.16
CA GLY A 17 1.39 -1.02 -1.93
C GLY A 17 0.41 -1.49 -2.98
N ILE A 18 -0.83 -1.73 -2.58
CA ILE A 18 -1.91 -2.18 -3.46
C ILE A 18 -3.15 -1.33 -3.19
N ASP A 19 -3.72 -0.78 -4.27
CA ASP A 19 -5.05 -0.17 -4.32
C ASP A 19 -5.99 -1.11 -5.08
N PRO A 20 -6.80 -1.94 -4.38
CA PRO A 20 -7.61 -2.96 -5.02
C PRO A 20 -8.81 -2.36 -5.75
N GLY A 21 -9.01 -2.72 -6.99
CA GLY A 21 -10.20 -2.43 -7.77
C GLY A 21 -10.51 -3.53 -8.78
N LEU A 22 -11.80 -3.80 -9.03
CA LEU A 22 -12.17 -4.88 -9.95
C LEU A 22 -11.85 -4.54 -11.41
N ARG A 23 -11.98 -3.29 -11.84
CA ARG A 23 -11.63 -2.86 -13.20
C ARG A 23 -10.16 -2.54 -13.33
N ILE A 24 -9.63 -1.87 -12.34
CA ILE A 24 -8.23 -1.45 -12.28
C ILE A 24 -7.75 -1.69 -10.85
N THR A 25 -6.70 -2.47 -10.69
CA THR A 25 -5.96 -2.61 -9.43
C THR A 25 -4.63 -1.88 -9.59
N GLY A 26 -4.39 -0.86 -8.76
CA GLY A 26 -3.11 -0.18 -8.71
C GLY A 26 -2.07 -0.97 -7.90
N PHE A 27 -0.80 -0.91 -8.32
CA PHE A 27 0.31 -1.38 -7.50
C PHE A 27 1.44 -0.35 -7.50
N GLY A 28 2.18 -0.31 -6.40
CA GLY A 28 3.36 0.53 -6.25
C GLY A 28 4.41 -0.16 -5.38
N VAL A 29 5.67 -0.16 -5.81
CA VAL A 29 6.78 -0.77 -5.09
C VAL A 29 7.80 0.31 -4.76
N ILE A 30 8.19 0.38 -3.50
CA ILE A 30 9.19 1.31 -2.99
C ILE A 30 10.22 0.58 -2.13
N ASP A 31 11.42 1.12 -2.06
CA ASP A 31 12.43 0.74 -1.06
C ASP A 31 12.47 1.80 0.04
N LYS A 32 12.53 1.34 1.29
CA LYS A 32 12.76 2.17 2.47
C LYS A 32 14.10 1.84 3.09
N GLN A 33 14.95 2.85 3.24
CA GLN A 33 16.23 2.78 3.95
C GLN A 33 16.29 3.93 4.97
N GLY A 34 16.13 3.61 6.25
CA GLY A 34 15.99 4.63 7.28
C GLY A 34 14.74 5.50 7.03
N GLN A 35 14.93 6.79 6.79
CA GLN A 35 13.87 7.74 6.42
C GLN A 35 13.76 7.98 4.92
N GLN A 36 14.68 7.44 4.14
CA GLN A 36 14.70 7.61 2.69
C GLN A 36 13.77 6.60 2.01
N LEU A 37 12.96 7.11 1.08
CA LEU A 37 12.12 6.31 0.20
C LEU A 37 12.66 6.40 -1.22
N SER A 38 12.70 5.28 -1.92
CA SER A 38 13.11 5.20 -3.31
C SER A 38 12.06 4.46 -4.13
N TYR A 39 11.70 5.02 -5.27
CA TYR A 39 10.79 4.39 -6.21
C TYR A 39 11.45 3.18 -6.87
N VAL A 40 10.68 2.10 -7.00
CA VAL A 40 11.10 0.88 -7.71
C VAL A 40 10.24 0.66 -8.95
N ALA A 41 8.92 0.56 -8.77
CA ALA A 41 7.98 0.32 -9.85
C ALA A 41 6.57 0.76 -9.44
N SER A 42 5.73 1.03 -10.42
CA SER A 42 4.29 1.17 -10.22
C SER A 42 3.54 0.93 -11.51
N GLY A 43 2.26 0.61 -11.41
CA GLY A 43 1.42 0.40 -12.57
C GLY A 43 0.00 0.04 -12.20
N CYS A 44 -0.75 -0.37 -13.23
CA CYS A 44 -2.15 -0.73 -13.12
C CYS A 44 -2.39 -2.09 -13.79
N ILE A 45 -3.01 -2.99 -13.06
CA ILE A 45 -3.55 -4.24 -13.56
C ILE A 45 -4.97 -3.96 -14.03
N LYS A 46 -5.21 -4.09 -15.33
CA LYS A 46 -6.52 -3.88 -15.93
C LYS A 46 -7.17 -5.23 -16.21
N THR A 47 -8.35 -5.46 -15.68
CA THR A 47 -9.16 -6.60 -16.05
C THR A 47 -10.06 -6.21 -17.23
N ALA A 48 -10.11 -7.05 -18.25
CA ALA A 48 -11.07 -6.88 -19.35
C ALA A 48 -12.53 -7.06 -18.86
N ASP A 49 -13.50 -6.72 -19.68
CA ASP A 49 -14.86 -7.14 -19.47
C ASP A 49 -14.92 -8.68 -19.61
N GLY A 50 -15.59 -9.34 -18.67
CA GLY A 50 -15.65 -10.80 -18.60
C GLY A 50 -16.31 -11.26 -17.29
N GLU A 51 -16.36 -12.56 -17.11
CA GLU A 51 -16.93 -13.16 -15.92
C GLU A 51 -16.07 -12.85 -14.69
N LEU A 52 -16.73 -12.69 -13.55
CA LEU A 52 -16.07 -12.29 -12.31
C LEU A 52 -14.90 -13.22 -11.90
N PRO A 53 -15.02 -14.58 -11.97
CA PRO A 53 -13.91 -15.46 -11.59
C PRO A 53 -12.66 -15.24 -12.43
N GLU A 54 -12.82 -14.99 -13.74
CA GLU A 54 -11.70 -14.72 -14.64
C GLU A 54 -11.00 -13.42 -14.30
N ARG A 55 -11.77 -12.38 -13.98
CA ARG A 55 -11.23 -11.07 -13.56
C ARG A 55 -10.47 -11.15 -12.24
N LEU A 56 -10.99 -11.91 -11.27
CA LEU A 56 -10.30 -12.15 -10.00
C LEU A 56 -9.00 -12.93 -10.22
N LYS A 57 -9.00 -13.90 -11.14
CA LYS A 57 -7.79 -14.63 -11.50
C LYS A 57 -6.74 -13.72 -12.11
N ILE A 58 -7.11 -12.79 -12.99
CA ILE A 58 -6.17 -11.80 -13.56
C ILE A 58 -5.52 -10.96 -12.46
N ILE A 59 -6.31 -10.49 -11.48
CA ILE A 59 -5.77 -9.71 -10.35
C ILE A 59 -4.76 -10.57 -9.55
N LEU A 60 -5.15 -11.80 -9.21
CA LEU A 60 -4.33 -12.72 -8.43
C LEU A 60 -3.00 -13.03 -9.12
N ASP A 61 -3.06 -13.44 -10.38
CA ASP A 61 -1.89 -13.86 -11.16
C ASP A 61 -0.94 -12.68 -11.42
N SER A 62 -1.49 -11.54 -11.87
CA SER A 62 -0.68 -10.35 -12.18
C SER A 62 0.01 -9.79 -10.93
N LEU A 63 -0.66 -9.76 -9.77
CA LEU A 63 0.01 -9.39 -8.52
C LEU A 63 1.06 -10.42 -8.12
N GLY A 64 0.81 -11.71 -8.34
CA GLY A 64 1.82 -12.77 -8.17
C GLY A 64 3.07 -12.52 -9.01
N GLU A 65 2.91 -12.13 -10.28
CA GLU A 65 4.02 -11.77 -11.18
C GLU A 65 4.78 -10.52 -10.66
N VAL A 66 4.06 -9.46 -10.23
CA VAL A 66 4.68 -8.27 -9.62
C VAL A 66 5.51 -8.65 -8.39
N ILE A 67 4.97 -9.51 -7.53
CA ILE A 67 5.67 -9.98 -6.32
C ILE A 67 6.90 -10.80 -6.69
N ALA A 68 6.79 -11.72 -7.64
CA ALA A 68 7.90 -12.55 -8.10
C ALA A 68 9.03 -11.71 -8.73
N GLN A 69 8.65 -10.70 -9.52
CA GLN A 69 9.59 -9.81 -10.21
C GLN A 69 10.32 -8.86 -9.25
N HIS A 70 9.58 -8.22 -8.34
CA HIS A 70 10.13 -7.15 -7.49
C HIS A 70 10.55 -7.63 -6.10
N ARG A 71 10.13 -8.82 -5.67
CA ARG A 71 10.48 -9.47 -4.39
C ARG A 71 10.31 -8.54 -3.18
N PRO A 72 9.12 -7.97 -2.96
CA PRO A 72 8.84 -7.18 -1.76
C PRO A 72 8.93 -8.07 -0.52
N GLN A 73 9.21 -7.47 0.62
CA GLN A 73 9.24 -8.15 1.92
C GLN A 73 7.98 -7.89 2.74
N GLN A 74 7.21 -6.87 2.38
CA GLN A 74 5.96 -6.49 3.05
C GLN A 74 4.96 -5.98 2.02
N ALA A 75 3.68 -6.13 2.32
CA ALA A 75 2.59 -5.58 1.52
C ALA A 75 1.70 -4.66 2.37
N ALA A 76 1.19 -3.62 1.73
CA ALA A 76 0.23 -2.68 2.29
C ALA A 76 -0.98 -2.57 1.36
N VAL A 77 -2.18 -2.71 1.91
CA VAL A 77 -3.43 -2.71 1.14
C VAL A 77 -4.38 -1.67 1.70
N GLU A 78 -5.05 -0.90 0.83
CA GLU A 78 -6.07 0.02 1.28
C GLU A 78 -7.31 -0.74 1.78
N LYS A 79 -7.84 -0.32 2.95
CA LYS A 79 -9.11 -0.80 3.49
C LYS A 79 -10.25 -0.18 2.71
N VAL A 80 -11.11 -1.02 2.21
CA VAL A 80 -12.33 -0.60 1.52
C VAL A 80 -13.47 -0.48 2.51
N PHE A 81 -14.23 0.62 2.43
CA PHE A 81 -15.45 0.81 3.20
C PHE A 81 -16.68 0.56 2.35
N VAL A 82 -17.80 0.27 3.03
CA VAL A 82 -19.12 0.09 2.38
C VAL A 82 -19.47 1.35 1.59
N ASN A 83 -19.69 1.19 0.30
CA ASN A 83 -20.16 2.26 -0.57
C ASN A 83 -21.72 2.29 -0.58
N VAL A 84 -22.30 3.35 -1.10
CA VAL A 84 -23.75 3.54 -1.25
C VAL A 84 -24.39 2.41 -2.08
N ASN A 85 -23.66 1.82 -3.02
CA ASN A 85 -24.09 0.67 -3.79
C ASN A 85 -23.55 -0.66 -3.22
N PRO A 86 -24.42 -1.52 -2.62
CA PRO A 86 -24.00 -2.78 -2.02
C PRO A 86 -23.34 -3.73 -3.04
N GLN A 87 -23.82 -3.79 -4.27
CA GLN A 87 -23.27 -4.67 -5.31
C GLN A 87 -21.84 -4.26 -5.68
N SER A 88 -21.58 -2.96 -5.84
CA SER A 88 -20.22 -2.45 -6.09
C SER A 88 -19.30 -2.74 -4.91
N THR A 89 -19.80 -2.66 -3.68
CA THR A 89 -19.04 -2.99 -2.48
C THR A 89 -18.66 -4.48 -2.43
N LEU A 90 -19.58 -5.38 -2.78
CA LEU A 90 -19.30 -6.82 -2.84
C LEU A 90 -18.22 -7.14 -3.89
N LEU A 91 -18.34 -6.58 -5.09
CA LEU A 91 -17.37 -6.77 -6.17
C LEU A 91 -15.99 -6.25 -5.78
N LEU A 92 -15.94 -5.08 -5.14
CA LEU A 92 -14.70 -4.49 -4.65
C LEU A 92 -14.05 -5.34 -3.53
N GLY A 93 -14.89 -5.87 -2.62
CA GLY A 93 -14.45 -6.81 -1.58
C GLY A 93 -13.82 -8.08 -2.14
N GLN A 94 -14.38 -8.62 -3.23
CA GLN A 94 -13.85 -9.80 -3.92
C GLN A 94 -12.50 -9.49 -4.62
N ALA A 95 -12.40 -8.36 -5.34
CA ALA A 95 -11.15 -7.91 -5.94
C ALA A 95 -10.05 -7.70 -4.88
N ARG A 96 -10.42 -7.08 -3.75
CA ARG A 96 -9.51 -6.92 -2.61
C ARG A 96 -9.09 -8.27 -2.02
N GLY A 97 -10.02 -9.22 -1.90
CA GLY A 97 -9.72 -10.59 -1.46
C GLY A 97 -8.68 -11.25 -2.37
N ALA A 98 -8.82 -11.16 -3.68
CA ALA A 98 -7.85 -11.68 -4.65
C ALA A 98 -6.46 -11.02 -4.47
N ALA A 99 -6.42 -9.70 -4.28
CA ALA A 99 -5.17 -8.96 -4.05
C ALA A 99 -4.47 -9.37 -2.74
N VAL A 100 -5.21 -9.50 -1.65
CA VAL A 100 -4.67 -9.98 -0.36
C VAL A 100 -4.18 -11.42 -0.48
N CYS A 101 -4.95 -12.30 -1.15
CA CYS A 101 -4.54 -13.69 -1.37
C CYS A 101 -3.22 -13.79 -2.16
N ALA A 102 -3.00 -12.94 -3.17
CA ALA A 102 -1.72 -12.91 -3.89
C ALA A 102 -0.53 -12.64 -2.95
N ALA A 103 -0.66 -11.65 -2.06
CA ALA A 103 0.39 -11.30 -1.10
C ALA A 103 0.61 -12.42 -0.06
N VAL A 104 -0.47 -12.95 0.51
CA VAL A 104 -0.42 -14.00 1.54
C VAL A 104 0.12 -15.31 0.96
N SER A 105 -0.26 -15.69 -0.27
CA SER A 105 0.27 -16.88 -0.94
C SER A 105 1.77 -16.79 -1.20
N ALA A 106 2.31 -15.57 -1.31
CA ALA A 106 3.75 -15.31 -1.38
C ALA A 106 4.42 -15.15 0.00
N ASN A 107 3.72 -15.48 1.09
CA ASN A 107 4.17 -15.35 2.49
C ASN A 107 4.56 -13.91 2.88
N LEU A 108 3.97 -12.89 2.26
CA LEU A 108 4.18 -11.50 2.65
C LEU A 108 3.30 -11.14 3.87
N PRO A 109 3.84 -10.52 4.91
CA PRO A 109 3.03 -9.84 5.90
C PRO A 109 2.26 -8.70 5.25
N VAL A 110 0.95 -8.67 5.49
CA VAL A 110 0.02 -7.69 4.90
C VAL A 110 -0.47 -6.73 5.97
N ALA A 111 -0.21 -5.44 5.80
CA ALA A 111 -0.76 -4.37 6.62
C ALA A 111 -1.91 -3.68 5.87
N GLU A 112 -2.89 -3.16 6.61
CA GLU A 112 -4.09 -2.55 6.05
C GLU A 112 -4.28 -1.14 6.59
N TYR A 113 -4.55 -0.19 5.68
CA TYR A 113 -4.70 1.23 6.00
C TYR A 113 -5.99 1.80 5.43
N THR A 114 -6.65 2.66 6.18
CA THR A 114 -7.80 3.42 5.68
C THR A 114 -7.33 4.55 4.77
N ALA A 115 -8.18 5.01 3.85
CA ALA A 115 -7.91 6.18 3.01
C ALA A 115 -7.51 7.42 3.84
N LEU A 116 -8.12 7.61 5.01
CA LEU A 116 -7.78 8.70 5.93
C LEU A 116 -6.35 8.56 6.48
N GLN A 117 -5.94 7.35 6.88
CA GLN A 117 -4.58 7.09 7.35
C GLN A 117 -3.55 7.31 6.24
N VAL A 118 -3.85 6.84 5.01
CA VAL A 118 -2.98 7.03 3.85
C VAL A 118 -2.80 8.52 3.56
N LYS A 119 -3.88 9.29 3.48
CA LYS A 119 -3.83 10.74 3.25
C LYS A 119 -3.08 11.48 4.35
N GLN A 120 -3.33 11.12 5.61
CA GLN A 120 -2.64 11.71 6.75
C GLN A 120 -1.12 11.44 6.70
N ALA A 121 -0.72 10.21 6.34
CA ALA A 121 0.70 9.83 6.28
C ALA A 121 1.45 10.48 5.12
N VAL A 122 0.78 10.70 3.97
CA VAL A 122 1.39 11.23 2.75
C VAL A 122 1.38 12.76 2.71
N VAL A 123 0.23 13.38 3.05
CA VAL A 123 0.01 14.84 2.91
C VAL A 123 0.03 15.57 4.25
N GLY A 124 -0.09 14.84 5.37
CA GLY A 124 -0.27 15.43 6.70
C GLY A 124 -1.71 15.88 6.97
N ASN A 125 -2.64 15.60 6.06
CA ASN A 125 -4.07 15.95 6.18
C ASN A 125 -4.95 14.81 5.66
N GLY A 126 -5.70 14.16 6.54
CA GLY A 126 -6.59 13.03 6.19
C GLY A 126 -7.74 13.38 5.24
N HIS A 127 -8.05 14.67 5.08
CA HIS A 127 -9.07 15.18 4.16
C HIS A 127 -8.48 15.74 2.85
N ALA A 128 -7.21 15.45 2.56
CA ALA A 128 -6.56 15.88 1.33
C ALA A 128 -7.32 15.39 0.09
N ARG A 129 -7.34 16.22 -0.97
CA ARG A 129 -7.91 15.85 -2.26
C ARG A 129 -6.98 14.88 -2.98
N LYS A 130 -7.52 14.13 -3.94
CA LYS A 130 -6.77 13.11 -4.69
C LYS A 130 -5.56 13.69 -5.41
N GLU A 131 -5.71 14.85 -6.02
CA GLU A 131 -4.63 15.55 -6.72
C GLU A 131 -3.46 15.90 -5.79
N GLN A 132 -3.76 16.31 -4.55
CA GLN A 132 -2.74 16.63 -3.55
C GLN A 132 -1.94 15.38 -3.13
N VAL A 133 -2.60 14.22 -3.07
CA VAL A 133 -1.93 12.95 -2.79
C VAL A 133 -1.00 12.58 -3.94
N GLN A 134 -1.47 12.67 -5.20
CA GLN A 134 -0.66 12.38 -6.39
C GLN A 134 0.59 13.28 -6.47
N GLU A 135 0.44 14.59 -6.27
CA GLU A 135 1.56 15.54 -6.25
C GLU A 135 2.56 15.23 -5.13
N MET A 136 2.06 14.87 -3.96
CA MET A 136 2.93 14.55 -2.83
C MET A 136 3.68 13.23 -3.05
N VAL A 137 3.03 12.20 -3.62
CA VAL A 137 3.67 10.95 -4.03
C VAL A 137 4.79 11.23 -5.03
N GLN A 138 4.52 12.05 -6.04
CA GLN A 138 5.54 12.46 -7.00
C GLN A 138 6.75 13.10 -6.33
N ARG A 139 6.53 14.00 -5.37
CA ARG A 139 7.60 14.69 -4.63
C ARG A 139 8.39 13.75 -3.74
N LEU A 140 7.70 12.95 -2.91
CA LEU A 140 8.34 12.04 -1.95
C LEU A 140 9.21 10.99 -2.63
N LEU A 141 8.83 10.56 -3.82
CA LEU A 141 9.56 9.54 -4.58
C LEU A 141 10.39 10.13 -5.73
N SER A 142 10.44 11.46 -5.87
CA SER A 142 11.19 12.18 -6.91
C SER A 142 10.89 11.66 -8.32
N LEU A 143 9.60 11.42 -8.62
CA LEU A 143 9.18 10.90 -9.92
C LEU A 143 9.29 11.97 -11.02
N SER A 144 9.70 11.58 -12.20
CA SER A 144 9.82 12.47 -13.37
C SER A 144 8.47 12.97 -13.92
N GLY A 145 7.36 12.31 -13.52
CA GLY A 145 6.00 12.67 -13.91
C GLY A 145 4.98 12.23 -12.86
N ILE A 146 3.76 12.71 -12.99
CA ILE A 146 2.64 12.35 -12.11
C ILE A 146 2.19 10.92 -12.48
N PRO A 147 2.18 9.96 -11.52
CA PRO A 147 1.68 8.63 -11.78
C PRO A 147 0.16 8.63 -12.06
N SER A 148 -0.34 7.58 -12.71
CA SER A 148 -1.80 7.41 -12.86
C SER A 148 -2.50 7.36 -11.50
N PRO A 149 -3.78 7.74 -11.39
CA PRO A 149 -4.48 7.80 -10.11
C PRO A 149 -4.37 6.53 -9.28
N ASP A 150 -4.65 5.36 -9.88
CA ASP A 150 -4.63 4.07 -9.16
C ASP A 150 -3.20 3.67 -8.75
N ALA A 151 -2.20 3.94 -9.58
CA ALA A 151 -0.79 3.73 -9.22
C ALA A 151 -0.33 4.68 -8.11
N ALA A 152 -0.81 5.94 -8.11
CA ALA A 152 -0.51 6.89 -7.05
C ALA A 152 -1.13 6.48 -5.71
N ASP A 153 -2.37 5.99 -5.72
CA ASP A 153 -3.06 5.51 -4.51
C ASP A 153 -2.32 4.28 -3.93
N ALA A 154 -1.87 3.37 -4.78
CA ALA A 154 -1.04 2.24 -4.36
C ALA A 154 0.34 2.66 -3.80
N LEU A 155 1.03 3.58 -4.46
CA LEU A 155 2.29 4.16 -3.95
C LEU A 155 2.07 4.89 -2.61
N ALA A 156 0.96 5.63 -2.48
CA ALA A 156 0.58 6.31 -1.23
C ALA A 156 0.37 5.30 -0.09
N CYS A 157 -0.24 4.14 -0.37
CA CYS A 157 -0.40 3.06 0.60
C CYS A 157 0.96 2.49 1.05
N ALA A 158 1.90 2.29 0.12
CA ALA A 158 3.26 1.86 0.44
C ALA A 158 4.02 2.90 1.29
N ILE A 159 3.90 4.19 0.96
CA ILE A 159 4.48 5.30 1.73
C ILE A 159 3.89 5.35 3.14
N CYS A 160 2.57 5.20 3.28
CA CYS A 160 1.90 5.14 4.58
C CYS A 160 2.49 4.03 5.45
N HIS A 161 2.68 2.84 4.88
CA HIS A 161 3.31 1.71 5.57
C HIS A 161 4.76 2.01 5.96
N ALA A 162 5.53 2.59 5.05
CA ALA A 162 6.91 2.99 5.30
C ALA A 162 7.06 3.99 6.46
N HIS A 163 6.10 4.89 6.63
CA HIS A 163 6.05 5.85 7.74
C HIS A 163 5.51 5.25 9.05
N GLY A 164 5.30 3.94 9.13
CA GLY A 164 4.80 3.25 10.33
C GLY A 164 3.30 3.38 10.53
N GLY A 165 2.54 3.70 9.48
CA GLY A 165 1.10 3.85 9.53
C GLY A 165 0.70 4.84 10.62
N MET A 166 1.04 6.13 10.49
CA MET A 166 0.77 7.14 11.52
C MET A 166 -0.73 7.23 11.85
N GLY A 167 -1.17 6.37 12.75
CA GLY A 167 -2.52 6.22 13.26
C GLY A 167 -2.55 5.18 14.38
N MET A 168 -3.58 5.16 15.21
CA MET A 168 -3.71 4.30 16.42
C MET A 168 -3.41 2.80 16.20
N GLY A 169 -3.39 2.28 14.96
CA GLY A 169 -3.00 0.91 14.66
C GLY A 169 -1.52 0.58 14.95
N ALA A 170 -0.61 1.55 14.91
CA ALA A 170 0.79 1.33 15.27
C ALA A 170 1.00 1.10 16.78
N LEU A 171 0.03 1.49 17.61
CA LEU A 171 0.05 1.27 19.06
C LEU A 171 -0.49 -0.12 19.43
N GLU A 172 -1.39 -0.69 18.63
CA GLU A 172 -1.91 -2.05 18.85
C GLU A 172 -0.84 -3.12 18.62
N THR A 173 0.08 -2.92 17.66
CA THR A 173 1.21 -3.85 17.41
C THR A 173 2.25 -3.85 18.52
N LYS A 174 2.24 -2.85 19.42
CA LYS A 174 3.13 -2.77 20.60
C LYS A 174 2.47 -3.27 21.90
N GLY A 175 1.33 -3.95 21.81
CA GLY A 175 0.66 -4.52 23.00
C GLY A 175 -0.08 -3.51 23.87
N PHE A 176 -0.21 -2.27 23.43
CA PHE A 176 -1.03 -1.25 24.12
C PHE A 176 -2.49 -1.34 23.66
N ARG A 177 -3.41 -1.49 24.62
CA ARG A 177 -4.86 -1.43 24.37
C ARG A 177 -5.39 -0.04 24.70
N VAL A 178 -6.22 0.50 23.82
CA VAL A 178 -6.96 1.74 24.09
C VAL A 178 -8.32 1.39 24.70
N ARG A 179 -8.54 1.75 25.96
CA ARG A 179 -9.87 1.69 26.58
C ARG A 179 -10.35 3.12 26.86
N HIS A 180 -11.54 3.45 26.36
CA HIS A 180 -12.18 4.76 26.57
C HIS A 180 -11.29 5.97 26.25
N GLY A 181 -10.50 5.89 25.16
CA GLY A 181 -9.63 6.98 24.72
C GLY A 181 -8.33 7.15 25.52
N ARG A 182 -8.00 6.22 26.43
CA ARG A 182 -6.73 6.21 27.17
C ARG A 182 -5.94 4.95 26.87
N LEU A 183 -4.62 5.11 26.74
CA LEU A 183 -3.65 4.00 26.61
C LEU A 183 -3.58 3.25 27.96
N VAL A 184 -3.73 1.93 27.92
CA VAL A 184 -3.55 0.99 29.05
C VAL A 184 -2.70 -0.18 28.61
#